data_265a8e13af5ff7f65e89512f39728baa
#
_entry.id   265a8e13af5ff7f65e89512f39728baa
#
_cell.length_a   1.000
_cell.length_b   1.000
_cell.length_c   1.000
_cell.angle_alpha   90.00
_cell.angle_beta   90.00
_cell.angle_gamma   90.00
#
_symmetry.space_group_name_H-M   'P 1'
#
loop_
_entity.id
_entity.type
_entity.pdbx_description
1 polymer ?
#
loop_
_entity_poly.entity_id
_entity_poly.type
_entity_poly.pdbx_seq_one_letter_code
_entity_poly.pdbx_strand_id
1 'polypeptide(L)'
;MPTVVALENVSKSYTTGAGRFDALLPLDLHFDAGEFVGLVGPSGSGKSTLLNLLSGIDHPSDGQVTVAGEPLYKLSESRLADFRGQNIGIVFQFFQLVPTLTVLENVILAMDLVASIPKGLRRARALDLLEQMGVKRHQDKLPTKLSGGEQQRVAIARALANDPRILIADEPTGNLDSENSDMISQLFEDCANDGRLVVVATHETRGLDRFSRVVALADGMVDKDEHKEGTSNA
;
A
#
# COMPACT_ATOMS: atom_id res chain seq x y z
N MET A 1 -11.83 -2.08 16.61
CA MET A 1 -10.38 -1.81 16.47
C MET A 1 -10.19 -0.29 16.37
N PRO A 2 -9.01 0.29 16.63
CA PRO A 2 -8.84 1.74 16.50
C PRO A 2 -8.79 2.13 15.01
N THR A 3 -9.49 3.22 14.67
CA THR A 3 -9.44 3.80 13.32
C THR A 3 -8.03 4.34 13.03
N VAL A 4 -7.45 3.88 11.93
CA VAL A 4 -6.10 4.26 11.50
C VAL A 4 -6.14 5.30 10.40
N VAL A 5 -7.16 5.26 9.54
CA VAL A 5 -7.38 6.22 8.45
C VAL A 5 -8.81 6.72 8.48
N ALA A 6 -8.99 8.04 8.37
CA ALA A 6 -10.30 8.68 8.22
C ALA A 6 -10.25 9.69 7.06
N LEU A 7 -11.23 9.61 6.19
CA LEU A 7 -11.52 10.56 5.12
C LEU A 7 -12.87 11.20 5.42
N GLU A 8 -12.91 12.53 5.50
CA GLU A 8 -14.09 13.32 5.83
C GLU A 8 -14.39 14.28 4.68
N ASN A 9 -15.50 14.04 3.98
CA ASN A 9 -15.97 14.80 2.81
C ASN A 9 -14.86 15.02 1.75
N VAL A 10 -14.07 13.97 1.49
CA VAL A 10 -12.88 14.04 0.61
C VAL A 10 -13.30 13.99 -0.83
N SER A 11 -12.81 14.93 -1.64
CA SER A 11 -12.94 14.92 -3.09
C SER A 11 -11.61 15.21 -3.78
N LYS A 12 -11.49 14.79 -5.04
CA LYS A 12 -10.30 15.07 -5.87
C LYS A 12 -10.65 15.37 -7.29
N SER A 13 -10.20 16.54 -7.75
CA SER A 13 -10.30 16.96 -9.15
C SER A 13 -8.93 17.26 -9.72
N TYR A 14 -8.73 16.97 -10.99
CA TYR A 14 -7.55 17.37 -11.74
C TYR A 14 -7.95 18.34 -12.86
N THR A 15 -7.13 19.36 -13.09
CA THR A 15 -7.28 20.27 -14.22
C THR A 15 -6.24 19.93 -15.28
N THR A 16 -6.70 19.61 -16.47
CA THR A 16 -5.87 19.30 -17.64
C THR A 16 -6.14 20.29 -18.74
N GLY A 17 -5.34 20.28 -19.80
CA GLY A 17 -5.63 21.07 -21.02
C GLY A 17 -6.98 20.77 -21.69
N ALA A 18 -7.58 19.60 -21.40
CA ALA A 18 -8.90 19.20 -21.90
C ALA A 18 -10.06 19.61 -20.97
N GLY A 19 -9.77 20.22 -19.79
CA GLY A 19 -10.77 20.63 -18.82
C GLY A 19 -10.56 20.03 -17.44
N ARG A 20 -11.54 20.24 -16.55
CA ARG A 20 -11.59 19.67 -15.21
C ARG A 20 -12.17 18.24 -15.28
N PHE A 21 -11.53 17.34 -14.55
CA PHE A 21 -11.96 15.96 -14.34
C PHE A 21 -12.04 15.67 -12.85
N ASP A 22 -13.20 15.22 -12.38
CA ASP A 22 -13.41 14.84 -10.99
C ASP A 22 -13.09 13.34 -10.83
N ALA A 23 -11.94 13.05 -10.24
CA ALA A 23 -11.44 11.68 -10.05
C ALA A 23 -12.08 11.00 -8.84
N LEU A 24 -12.46 11.79 -7.80
CA LEU A 24 -13.25 11.36 -6.67
C LEU A 24 -14.28 12.44 -6.35
N LEU A 25 -15.53 12.05 -6.26
CA LEU A 25 -16.62 12.86 -5.72
C LEU A 25 -16.55 12.83 -4.18
N PRO A 26 -17.22 13.78 -3.47
CA PRO A 26 -17.17 13.82 -2.02
C PRO A 26 -17.55 12.47 -1.39
N LEU A 27 -16.65 11.92 -0.57
CA LEU A 27 -16.85 10.65 0.10
C LEU A 27 -16.31 10.68 1.53
N ASP A 28 -16.93 9.88 2.38
CA ASP A 28 -16.49 9.58 3.74
C ASP A 28 -16.11 8.09 3.81
N LEU A 29 -14.92 7.81 4.33
CA LEU A 29 -14.42 6.45 4.55
C LEU A 29 -13.56 6.42 5.80
N HIS A 30 -13.58 5.32 6.51
CA HIS A 30 -12.62 5.04 7.58
C HIS A 30 -12.09 3.62 7.45
N PHE A 31 -10.86 3.40 7.91
CA PHE A 31 -10.24 2.08 7.93
C PHE A 31 -9.61 1.85 9.29
N ASP A 32 -9.77 0.64 9.81
CA ASP A 32 -9.29 0.26 11.13
C ASP A 32 -8.00 -0.57 11.06
N ALA A 33 -7.28 -0.62 12.16
CA ALA A 33 -6.12 -1.49 12.31
C ALA A 33 -6.53 -2.96 12.16
N GLY A 34 -5.71 -3.76 11.48
CA GLY A 34 -5.99 -5.18 11.26
C GLY A 34 -7.00 -5.48 10.15
N GLU A 35 -7.55 -4.47 9.46
CA GLU A 35 -8.36 -4.72 8.28
C GLU A 35 -7.49 -5.13 7.08
N PHE A 36 -7.94 -6.16 6.36
CA PHE A 36 -7.49 -6.49 5.01
C PHE A 36 -8.54 -6.05 4.01
N VAL A 37 -8.32 -4.89 3.39
CA VAL A 37 -9.30 -4.19 2.55
C VAL A 37 -9.00 -4.40 1.07
N GLY A 38 -9.97 -4.93 0.33
CA GLY A 38 -9.98 -4.93 -1.13
C GLY A 38 -10.66 -3.67 -1.67
N LEU A 39 -9.90 -2.80 -2.32
CA LEU A 39 -10.44 -1.65 -3.05
C LEU A 39 -10.66 -2.05 -4.50
N VAL A 40 -11.91 -2.28 -4.89
CA VAL A 40 -12.26 -2.85 -6.20
C VAL A 40 -13.00 -1.85 -7.09
N GLY A 41 -13.02 -2.10 -8.38
CA GLY A 41 -13.73 -1.30 -9.36
C GLY A 41 -13.06 -1.31 -10.73
N PRO A 42 -13.76 -0.83 -11.78
CA PRO A 42 -13.20 -0.75 -13.12
C PRO A 42 -12.01 0.20 -13.21
N SER A 43 -11.27 0.13 -14.33
CA SER A 43 -10.22 1.12 -14.61
C SER A 43 -10.84 2.52 -14.66
N GLY A 44 -10.15 3.51 -14.07
CA GLY A 44 -10.65 4.89 -13.99
C GLY A 44 -11.67 5.18 -12.89
N SER A 45 -12.06 4.21 -12.05
CA SER A 45 -13.03 4.44 -10.96
C SER A 45 -12.53 5.29 -9.79
N GLY A 46 -11.23 5.64 -9.76
CA GLY A 46 -10.64 6.46 -8.69
C GLY A 46 -9.78 5.71 -7.68
N LYS A 47 -9.57 4.38 -7.82
CA LYS A 47 -8.78 3.56 -6.86
C LYS A 47 -7.38 4.11 -6.59
N SER A 48 -6.56 4.28 -7.63
CA SER A 48 -5.20 4.80 -7.47
C SER A 48 -5.19 6.24 -6.93
N THR A 49 -6.18 7.06 -7.28
CA THR A 49 -6.36 8.39 -6.70
C THR A 49 -6.62 8.28 -5.19
N LEU A 50 -7.54 7.41 -4.77
CA LEU A 50 -7.81 7.19 -3.36
C LEU A 50 -6.55 6.69 -2.62
N LEU A 51 -5.82 5.70 -3.16
CA LEU A 51 -4.56 5.24 -2.57
C LEU A 51 -3.52 6.37 -2.44
N ASN A 52 -3.43 7.25 -3.43
CA ASN A 52 -2.52 8.41 -3.38
C ASN A 52 -2.90 9.40 -2.27
N LEU A 53 -4.20 9.60 -2.02
CA LEU A 53 -4.66 10.43 -0.91
C LEU A 53 -4.39 9.77 0.44
N LEU A 54 -4.66 8.47 0.57
CA LEU A 54 -4.38 7.69 1.79
C LEU A 54 -2.89 7.68 2.15
N SER A 55 -2.03 7.65 1.13
CA SER A 55 -0.58 7.64 1.32
C SER A 55 0.03 9.03 1.47
N GLY A 56 -0.74 10.10 1.26
CA GLY A 56 -0.22 11.47 1.24
C GLY A 56 0.75 11.74 0.09
N ILE A 57 0.66 10.97 -1.00
CA ILE A 57 1.38 11.26 -2.26
C ILE A 57 0.69 12.43 -2.97
N ASP A 58 -0.63 12.52 -2.84
CA ASP A 58 -1.42 13.61 -3.38
C ASP A 58 -2.31 14.20 -2.28
N HIS A 59 -2.82 15.41 -2.51
CA HIS A 59 -3.72 16.11 -1.59
C HIS A 59 -5.15 16.10 -2.10
N PRO A 60 -6.15 16.04 -1.21
CA PRO A 60 -7.54 16.21 -1.63
C PRO A 60 -7.75 17.63 -2.19
N SER A 61 -8.72 17.77 -3.10
CA SER A 61 -9.18 19.09 -3.57
C SER A 61 -10.07 19.76 -2.54
N ASP A 62 -10.83 18.96 -1.77
CA ASP A 62 -11.65 19.39 -0.64
C ASP A 62 -11.78 18.22 0.37
N GLY A 63 -12.15 18.56 1.61
CA GLY A 63 -12.24 17.59 2.70
C GLY A 63 -10.91 17.35 3.42
N GLN A 64 -10.88 16.35 4.29
CA GLN A 64 -9.75 16.09 5.18
C GLN A 64 -9.37 14.61 5.20
N VAL A 65 -8.06 14.35 5.19
CA VAL A 65 -7.49 13.00 5.36
C VAL A 65 -6.67 12.98 6.63
N THR A 66 -7.04 12.10 7.55
CA THR A 66 -6.31 11.84 8.80
C THR A 66 -5.76 10.41 8.76
N VAL A 67 -4.46 10.25 9.01
CA VAL A 67 -3.78 8.94 8.98
C VAL A 67 -2.98 8.77 10.27
N ALA A 68 -3.16 7.66 10.95
CA ALA A 68 -2.53 7.34 12.24
C ALA A 68 -2.67 8.50 13.28
N GLY A 69 -3.82 9.18 13.26
CA GLY A 69 -4.12 10.34 14.13
C GLY A 69 -3.54 11.67 13.67
N GLU A 70 -2.76 11.70 12.57
CA GLU A 70 -2.19 12.93 12.03
C GLU A 70 -3.01 13.44 10.83
N PRO A 71 -3.50 14.70 10.87
CA PRO A 71 -4.16 15.32 9.73
C PRO A 71 -3.13 15.72 8.67
N LEU A 72 -3.11 15.01 7.54
CA LEU A 72 -2.07 15.13 6.51
C LEU A 72 -1.96 16.57 5.95
N TYR A 73 -3.09 17.28 5.83
CA TYR A 73 -3.13 18.65 5.31
C TYR A 73 -2.40 19.69 6.17
N LYS A 74 -2.08 19.36 7.44
CA LYS A 74 -1.31 20.22 8.35
C LYS A 74 0.20 20.03 8.24
N LEU A 75 0.62 18.97 7.56
CA LEU A 75 2.04 18.65 7.42
C LEU A 75 2.66 19.43 6.26
N SER A 76 3.88 19.94 6.45
CA SER A 76 4.70 20.41 5.34
C SER A 76 5.16 19.22 4.50
N GLU A 77 5.54 19.44 3.23
CA GLU A 77 6.03 18.38 2.34
C GLU A 77 7.14 17.53 2.96
N SER A 78 8.10 18.16 3.65
CA SER A 78 9.19 17.43 4.34
C SER A 78 8.64 16.54 5.47
N ARG A 79 7.75 17.08 6.31
CA ARG A 79 7.12 16.31 7.39
C ARG A 79 6.22 15.20 6.85
N LEU A 80 5.53 15.44 5.74
CA LEU A 80 4.69 14.46 5.09
C LEU A 80 5.53 13.30 4.52
N ALA A 81 6.70 13.61 3.94
CA ALA A 81 7.63 12.58 3.47
C ALA A 81 8.17 11.72 4.63
N ASP A 82 8.57 12.35 5.75
CA ASP A 82 9.03 11.64 6.95
C ASP A 82 7.91 10.78 7.55
N PHE A 83 6.71 11.35 7.68
CA PHE A 83 5.52 10.65 8.20
C PHE A 83 5.18 9.42 7.34
N ARG A 84 5.12 9.61 6.02
CA ARG A 84 4.87 8.52 5.06
C ARG A 84 5.91 7.41 5.21
N GLY A 85 7.18 7.77 5.21
CA GLY A 85 8.27 6.80 5.33
C GLY A 85 8.26 5.99 6.63
N GLN A 86 7.71 6.52 7.72
CA GLN A 86 7.59 5.85 9.01
C GLN A 86 6.32 5.02 9.16
N ASN A 87 5.20 5.45 8.56
CA ASN A 87 3.89 4.87 8.84
C ASN A 87 3.29 4.07 7.69
N ILE A 88 3.74 4.29 6.44
CA ILE A 88 3.09 3.76 5.25
C ILE A 88 4.10 3.02 4.38
N GLY A 89 3.86 1.74 4.14
CA GLY A 89 4.54 0.94 3.13
C GLY A 89 3.73 0.97 1.83
N ILE A 90 4.39 1.23 0.70
CA ILE A 90 3.72 1.29 -0.60
C ILE A 90 4.31 0.26 -1.54
N VAL A 91 3.42 -0.54 -2.14
CA VAL A 91 3.73 -1.53 -3.16
C VAL A 91 3.05 -1.11 -4.45
N PHE A 92 3.84 -0.85 -5.48
CA PHE A 92 3.36 -0.40 -6.78
C PHE A 92 3.22 -1.56 -7.77
N GLN A 93 2.33 -1.42 -8.74
CA GLN A 93 2.10 -2.38 -9.81
C GLN A 93 3.38 -2.74 -10.60
N PHE A 94 4.26 -1.78 -10.85
CA PHE A 94 5.53 -1.96 -11.60
C PHE A 94 6.76 -1.94 -10.68
N PHE A 95 6.67 -2.51 -9.49
CA PHE A 95 7.72 -2.73 -8.49
C PHE A 95 8.51 -1.47 -8.07
N GLN A 96 8.85 -0.59 -8.99
CA GLN A 96 9.65 0.64 -8.81
C GLN A 96 10.93 0.42 -8.00
N LEU A 97 11.63 -0.68 -8.27
CA LEU A 97 12.95 -0.92 -7.73
C LEU A 97 13.98 -0.04 -8.44
N VAL A 98 14.96 0.46 -7.70
CA VAL A 98 16.07 1.24 -8.26
C VAL A 98 16.99 0.27 -9.02
N PRO A 99 17.09 0.37 -10.36
CA PRO A 99 17.73 -0.66 -11.18
C PRO A 99 19.25 -0.74 -11.02
N THR A 100 19.85 0.32 -10.48
CA THR A 100 21.31 0.41 -10.24
C THR A 100 21.73 -0.07 -8.84
N LEU A 101 20.76 -0.36 -7.97
CA LEU A 101 20.98 -0.91 -6.64
C LEU A 101 20.69 -2.40 -6.61
N THR A 102 21.46 -3.14 -5.83
CA THR A 102 21.18 -4.56 -5.57
C THR A 102 19.85 -4.75 -4.85
N VAL A 103 19.36 -5.98 -4.79
CA VAL A 103 18.15 -6.37 -4.03
C VAL A 103 18.27 -5.91 -2.58
N LEU A 104 19.40 -6.18 -1.93
CA LEU A 104 19.64 -5.77 -0.55
C LEU A 104 19.64 -4.24 -0.39
N GLU A 105 20.33 -3.54 -1.28
CA GLU A 105 20.41 -2.07 -1.25
C GLU A 105 19.06 -1.41 -1.48
N ASN A 106 18.18 -1.99 -2.33
CA ASN A 106 16.81 -1.51 -2.51
C ASN A 106 16.01 -1.52 -1.20
N VAL A 107 16.17 -2.55 -0.37
CA VAL A 107 15.48 -2.63 0.93
C VAL A 107 16.13 -1.70 1.96
N ILE A 108 17.47 -1.61 1.99
CA ILE A 108 18.19 -0.73 2.90
C ILE A 108 17.89 0.75 2.61
N LEU A 109 17.74 1.13 1.34
CA LEU A 109 17.44 2.51 0.92
C LEU A 109 16.20 3.07 1.62
N ALA A 110 15.13 2.28 1.79
CA ALA A 110 13.94 2.72 2.50
C ALA A 110 14.22 3.12 3.95
N MET A 111 15.12 2.37 4.63
CA MET A 111 15.55 2.69 5.99
C MET A 111 16.55 3.84 6.05
N ASP A 112 17.37 4.01 5.02
CA ASP A 112 18.33 5.11 4.93
C ASP A 112 17.63 6.47 4.76
N LEU A 113 16.56 6.52 3.97
CA LEU A 113 15.78 7.72 3.71
C LEU A 113 15.04 8.22 4.97
N VAL A 114 14.50 7.31 5.77
CA VAL A 114 13.70 7.64 6.97
C VAL A 114 14.58 7.81 8.22
N ALA A 115 15.68 7.06 8.28
CA ALA A 115 16.64 7.05 9.37
C ALA A 115 16.08 6.71 10.77
N SER A 116 14.88 6.12 10.86
CA SER A 116 14.26 5.66 12.12
C SER A 116 14.97 4.45 12.72
N ILE A 117 15.58 3.60 11.87
CA ILE A 117 16.32 2.40 12.27
C ILE A 117 17.81 2.72 12.35
N PRO A 118 18.50 2.37 13.47
CA PRO A 118 19.93 2.56 13.61
C PRO A 118 20.71 1.93 12.45
N LYS A 119 21.70 2.66 11.89
CA LYS A 119 22.45 2.24 10.69
C LYS A 119 23.05 0.84 10.82
N GLY A 120 23.53 0.47 12.01
CA GLY A 120 24.13 -0.85 12.26
C GLY A 120 23.15 -2.02 12.20
N LEU A 121 21.83 -1.76 12.30
CA LEU A 121 20.78 -2.79 12.29
C LEU A 121 20.11 -2.95 10.91
N ARG A 122 20.26 -1.97 10.00
CA ARG A 122 19.53 -1.94 8.72
C ARG A 122 19.83 -3.16 7.84
N ARG A 123 21.12 -3.55 7.76
CA ARG A 123 21.51 -4.71 6.94
C ARG A 123 20.91 -6.02 7.47
N ALA A 124 20.94 -6.25 8.78
CA ALA A 124 20.35 -7.45 9.38
C ALA A 124 18.84 -7.49 9.11
N ARG A 125 18.12 -6.39 9.39
CA ARG A 125 16.68 -6.30 9.13
C ARG A 125 16.33 -6.50 7.64
N ALA A 126 17.10 -5.92 6.71
CA ALA A 126 16.87 -6.13 5.29
C ALA A 126 17.05 -7.61 4.89
N LEU A 127 18.06 -8.27 5.42
CA LEU A 127 18.29 -9.70 5.16
C LEU A 127 17.20 -10.59 5.74
N ASP A 128 16.67 -10.26 6.92
CA ASP A 128 15.54 -10.98 7.54
C ASP A 128 14.26 -10.82 6.71
N LEU A 129 13.96 -9.61 6.24
CA LEU A 129 12.82 -9.37 5.34
C LEU A 129 12.97 -10.12 4.00
N LEU A 130 14.16 -10.10 3.39
CA LEU A 130 14.44 -10.86 2.17
C LEU A 130 14.33 -12.38 2.38
N GLU A 131 14.68 -12.88 3.57
CA GLU A 131 14.47 -14.28 3.95
C GLU A 131 13.00 -14.63 4.03
N GLN A 132 12.19 -13.81 4.74
CA GLN A 132 10.74 -13.98 4.85
C GLN A 132 10.07 -13.98 3.47
N MET A 133 10.56 -13.16 2.53
CA MET A 133 10.10 -13.11 1.15
C MET A 133 10.66 -14.24 0.26
N GLY A 134 11.55 -15.11 0.76
CA GLY A 134 12.16 -16.20 -0.01
C GLY A 134 13.11 -15.73 -1.13
N VAL A 135 13.62 -14.50 -1.07
CA VAL A 135 14.48 -13.90 -2.10
C VAL A 135 15.88 -13.53 -1.62
N LYS A 136 16.25 -13.87 -0.39
CA LYS A 136 17.58 -13.59 0.19
C LYS A 136 18.74 -14.10 -0.66
N ARG A 137 18.58 -15.25 -1.31
CA ARG A 137 19.58 -15.83 -2.23
C ARG A 137 19.97 -14.89 -3.38
N HIS A 138 19.15 -13.86 -3.63
CA HIS A 138 19.36 -12.88 -4.69
C HIS A 138 19.84 -11.52 -4.17
N GLN A 139 20.23 -11.41 -2.90
CA GLN A 139 20.57 -10.15 -2.23
C GLN A 139 21.59 -9.27 -2.98
N ASP A 140 22.56 -9.90 -3.65
CA ASP A 140 23.65 -9.21 -4.37
C ASP A 140 23.35 -9.02 -5.88
N LYS A 141 22.18 -9.44 -6.36
CA LYS A 141 21.77 -9.26 -7.75
C LYS A 141 21.10 -7.91 -7.96
N LEU A 142 21.17 -7.40 -9.18
CA LEU A 142 20.36 -6.26 -9.62
C LEU A 142 18.93 -6.71 -9.94
N PRO A 143 17.91 -5.84 -9.79
CA PRO A 143 16.51 -6.16 -10.09
C PRO A 143 16.28 -6.76 -11.47
N THR A 144 16.99 -6.29 -12.48
CA THR A 144 16.90 -6.78 -13.87
C THR A 144 17.26 -8.26 -14.07
N LYS A 145 17.83 -8.91 -13.04
CA LYS A 145 18.19 -10.33 -13.05
C LYS A 145 17.15 -11.22 -12.33
N LEU A 146 16.04 -10.64 -11.89
CA LEU A 146 14.96 -11.30 -11.17
C LEU A 146 13.74 -11.48 -12.07
N SER A 147 12.96 -12.53 -11.82
CA SER A 147 11.60 -12.69 -12.37
C SER A 147 10.67 -11.60 -11.80
N GLY A 148 9.51 -11.37 -12.44
CA GLY A 148 8.52 -10.42 -11.97
C GLY A 148 8.06 -10.71 -10.53
N GLY A 149 7.77 -11.97 -10.21
CA GLY A 149 7.40 -12.37 -8.85
C GLY A 149 8.51 -12.15 -7.81
N GLU A 150 9.78 -12.39 -8.18
CA GLU A 150 10.91 -12.08 -7.29
C GLU A 150 11.07 -10.58 -7.07
N GLN A 151 10.90 -9.75 -8.12
CA GLN A 151 10.92 -8.29 -8.00
C GLN A 151 9.79 -7.78 -7.10
N GLN A 152 8.59 -8.34 -7.22
CA GLN A 152 7.46 -7.98 -6.37
C GLN A 152 7.75 -8.30 -4.90
N ARG A 153 8.29 -9.47 -4.60
CA ARG A 153 8.67 -9.83 -3.23
C ARG A 153 9.76 -8.91 -2.65
N VAL A 154 10.69 -8.45 -3.46
CA VAL A 154 11.67 -7.41 -3.06
C VAL A 154 10.98 -6.07 -2.79
N ALA A 155 10.01 -5.66 -3.62
CA ALA A 155 9.26 -4.43 -3.43
C ALA A 155 8.43 -4.48 -2.12
N ILE A 156 7.86 -5.63 -1.77
CA ILE A 156 7.16 -5.83 -0.50
C ILE A 156 8.13 -5.79 0.68
N ALA A 157 9.29 -6.46 0.58
CA ALA A 157 10.34 -6.37 1.61
C ALA A 157 10.76 -4.91 1.87
N ARG A 158 10.91 -4.12 0.79
CA ARG A 158 11.20 -2.69 0.87
C ARG A 158 10.06 -1.90 1.54
N ALA A 159 8.80 -2.20 1.20
CA ALA A 159 7.64 -1.54 1.81
C ALA A 159 7.55 -1.81 3.33
N LEU A 160 7.94 -3.01 3.77
CA LEU A 160 7.95 -3.42 5.18
C LEU A 160 9.21 -2.99 5.96
N ALA A 161 10.21 -2.38 5.29
CA ALA A 161 11.52 -2.11 5.88
C ALA A 161 11.46 -1.28 7.17
N ASN A 162 10.61 -0.25 7.21
CA ASN A 162 10.44 0.66 8.34
C ASN A 162 9.34 0.23 9.33
N ASP A 163 8.83 -1.00 9.22
CA ASP A 163 7.74 -1.51 10.07
C ASP A 163 6.49 -0.63 10.06
N PRO A 164 5.91 -0.36 8.89
CA PRO A 164 4.79 0.55 8.75
C PRO A 164 3.51 -0.03 9.39
N ARG A 165 2.65 0.86 9.89
CA ARG A 165 1.31 0.49 10.40
C ARG A 165 0.31 0.25 9.29
N ILE A 166 0.57 0.81 8.11
CA ILE A 166 -0.31 0.78 6.95
C ILE A 166 0.47 0.24 5.76
N LEU A 167 -0.09 -0.71 5.04
CA LEU A 167 0.44 -1.22 3.79
C LEU A 167 -0.57 -0.95 2.68
N ILE A 168 -0.15 -0.22 1.66
CA ILE A 168 -0.96 0.13 0.50
C ILE A 168 -0.36 -0.55 -0.72
N ALA A 169 -1.19 -1.27 -1.49
CA ALA A 169 -0.75 -1.94 -2.70
C ALA A 169 -1.67 -1.61 -3.88
N ASP A 170 -1.10 -1.16 -4.99
CA ASP A 170 -1.83 -0.91 -6.22
C ASP A 170 -1.54 -2.05 -7.21
N GLU A 171 -2.54 -2.89 -7.48
CA GLU A 171 -2.49 -4.06 -8.37
C GLU A 171 -1.25 -4.96 -8.16
N PRO A 172 -0.97 -5.40 -6.91
CA PRO A 172 0.29 -6.06 -6.58
C PRO A 172 0.48 -7.43 -7.24
N THR A 173 -0.59 -8.03 -7.77
CA THR A 173 -0.61 -9.37 -8.38
C THR A 173 -0.83 -9.33 -9.88
N GLY A 174 -1.18 -8.19 -10.48
CA GLY A 174 -1.62 -8.08 -11.87
C GLY A 174 -0.62 -8.53 -12.94
N ASN A 175 0.66 -8.65 -12.59
CA ASN A 175 1.73 -9.11 -13.51
C ASN A 175 2.34 -10.48 -13.09
N LEU A 176 1.67 -11.23 -12.21
CA LEU A 176 2.17 -12.49 -11.66
C LEU A 176 1.34 -13.68 -12.14
N ASP A 177 1.96 -14.85 -12.14
CA ASP A 177 1.24 -16.11 -12.27
C ASP A 177 0.40 -16.41 -11.00
N SER A 178 -0.50 -17.38 -11.09
CA SER A 178 -1.44 -17.69 -10.00
C SER A 178 -0.75 -18.11 -8.69
N GLU A 179 0.35 -18.87 -8.77
CA GLU A 179 1.08 -19.35 -7.58
C GLU A 179 1.74 -18.19 -6.83
N ASN A 180 2.41 -17.29 -7.56
CA ASN A 180 2.98 -16.09 -6.97
C ASN A 180 1.89 -15.13 -6.44
N SER A 181 0.75 -15.02 -7.12
CA SER A 181 -0.39 -14.19 -6.68
C SER A 181 -0.97 -14.68 -5.36
N ASP A 182 -1.17 -15.99 -5.20
CA ASP A 182 -1.67 -16.59 -3.96
C ASP A 182 -0.69 -16.39 -2.80
N MET A 183 0.61 -16.53 -3.05
CA MET A 183 1.66 -16.29 -2.05
C MET A 183 1.66 -14.82 -1.58
N ILE A 184 1.57 -13.86 -2.51
CA ILE A 184 1.53 -12.42 -2.18
C ILE A 184 0.24 -12.07 -1.41
N SER A 185 -0.89 -12.63 -1.81
CA SER A 185 -2.17 -12.42 -1.12
C SER A 185 -2.12 -12.94 0.32
N GLN A 186 -1.53 -14.13 0.54
CA GLN A 186 -1.34 -14.69 1.88
C GLN A 186 -0.45 -13.79 2.74
N LEU A 187 0.63 -13.27 2.18
CA LEU A 187 1.53 -12.35 2.90
C LEU A 187 0.81 -11.07 3.35
N PHE A 188 -0.06 -10.49 2.51
CA PHE A 188 -0.84 -9.32 2.90
C PHE A 188 -1.87 -9.65 3.99
N GLU A 189 -2.51 -10.81 3.90
CA GLU A 189 -3.42 -11.32 4.93
C GLU A 189 -2.68 -11.50 6.27
N ASP A 190 -1.48 -12.11 6.25
CA ASP A 190 -0.64 -12.26 7.44
C ASP A 190 -0.26 -10.89 8.04
N CYS A 191 0.08 -9.90 7.20
CA CYS A 191 0.34 -8.52 7.65
C CYS A 191 -0.88 -7.88 8.34
N ALA A 192 -2.10 -8.14 7.85
CA ALA A 192 -3.32 -7.64 8.47
C ALA A 192 -3.59 -8.37 9.80
N ASN A 193 -3.40 -9.68 9.86
CA ASN A 193 -3.53 -10.48 11.07
C ASN A 193 -2.53 -10.04 12.17
N ASP A 194 -1.35 -9.52 11.78
CA ASP A 194 -0.38 -8.89 12.67
C ASP A 194 -0.81 -7.50 13.17
N GLY A 195 -2.01 -7.03 12.79
CA GLY A 195 -2.59 -5.77 13.25
C GLY A 195 -2.32 -4.56 12.36
N ARG A 196 -1.71 -4.72 11.18
CA ARG A 196 -1.55 -3.64 10.20
C ARG A 196 -2.84 -3.43 9.42
N LEU A 197 -3.13 -2.18 9.04
CA LEU A 197 -4.08 -1.92 7.97
C LEU A 197 -3.44 -2.28 6.63
N VAL A 198 -4.10 -3.13 5.85
CA VAL A 198 -3.66 -3.47 4.48
C VAL A 198 -4.76 -3.10 3.49
N VAL A 199 -4.45 -2.21 2.55
CA VAL A 199 -5.36 -1.77 1.48
C VAL A 199 -4.80 -2.18 0.12
N VAL A 200 -5.51 -3.04 -0.58
CA VAL A 200 -5.10 -3.54 -1.91
C VAL A 200 -6.10 -3.09 -2.96
N ALA A 201 -5.67 -2.23 -3.89
CA ALA A 201 -6.45 -1.95 -5.08
C ALA A 201 -6.28 -3.07 -6.10
N THR A 202 -7.39 -3.57 -6.62
CA THR A 202 -7.42 -4.58 -7.66
C THR A 202 -8.65 -4.44 -8.55
N HIS A 203 -8.54 -4.88 -9.80
CA HIS A 203 -9.69 -5.06 -10.68
C HIS A 203 -10.08 -6.55 -10.80
N GLU A 204 -9.32 -7.43 -10.16
CA GLU A 204 -9.62 -8.86 -10.15
C GLU A 204 -10.77 -9.18 -9.18
N THR A 205 -11.69 -10.02 -9.63
CA THR A 205 -12.79 -10.55 -8.80
C THR A 205 -12.42 -11.86 -8.10
N ARG A 206 -11.30 -12.47 -8.49
CA ARG A 206 -10.77 -13.68 -7.89
C ARG A 206 -10.12 -13.36 -6.53
N GLY A 207 -10.40 -14.18 -5.53
CA GLY A 207 -9.79 -14.03 -4.20
C GLY A 207 -10.38 -12.90 -3.34
N LEU A 208 -11.53 -12.31 -3.73
CA LEU A 208 -12.21 -11.30 -2.92
C LEU A 208 -12.68 -11.87 -1.57
N ASP A 209 -12.81 -13.18 -1.46
CA ASP A 209 -13.14 -13.90 -0.22
C ASP A 209 -12.06 -13.81 0.85
N ARG A 210 -10.82 -13.49 0.51
CA ARG A 210 -9.71 -13.28 1.45
C ARG A 210 -9.80 -11.95 2.21
N PHE A 211 -10.38 -10.91 1.58
CA PHE A 211 -10.49 -9.60 2.23
C PHE A 211 -11.51 -9.61 3.38
N SER A 212 -11.17 -9.00 4.49
CA SER A 212 -12.10 -8.78 5.61
C SER A 212 -13.15 -7.71 5.29
N ARG A 213 -12.82 -6.80 4.34
CA ARG A 213 -13.70 -5.74 3.86
C ARG A 213 -13.46 -5.49 2.38
N VAL A 214 -14.52 -5.25 1.64
CA VAL A 214 -14.46 -4.89 0.21
C VAL A 214 -15.15 -3.56 0.00
N VAL A 215 -14.38 -2.58 -0.50
CA VAL A 215 -14.88 -1.25 -0.90
C VAL A 215 -14.87 -1.19 -2.42
N ALA A 216 -16.04 -1.09 -3.03
CA ALA A 216 -16.19 -0.95 -4.47
C ALA A 216 -16.31 0.53 -4.86
N LEU A 217 -15.49 0.97 -5.81
CA LEU A 217 -15.55 2.30 -6.41
C LEU A 217 -16.11 2.23 -7.84
N ALA A 218 -17.04 3.14 -8.15
CA ALA A 218 -17.54 3.39 -9.49
C ALA A 218 -17.67 4.90 -9.72
N ASP A 219 -17.15 5.39 -10.83
CA ASP A 219 -17.25 6.80 -11.26
C ASP A 219 -16.87 7.82 -10.17
N GLY A 220 -15.81 7.50 -9.39
CA GLY A 220 -15.30 8.35 -8.32
C GLY A 220 -16.14 8.35 -7.03
N MET A 221 -17.08 7.42 -6.88
CA MET A 221 -17.92 7.24 -5.69
C MET A 221 -17.74 5.87 -5.07
N VAL A 222 -18.04 5.74 -3.78
CA VAL A 222 -18.20 4.44 -3.13
C VAL A 222 -19.56 3.87 -3.53
N ASP A 223 -19.54 2.79 -4.30
CA ASP A 223 -20.74 2.06 -4.75
C ASP A 223 -21.19 1.03 -3.71
N LYS A 224 -20.22 0.34 -3.09
CA LYS A 224 -20.43 -0.65 -2.04
C LYS A 224 -19.33 -0.59 -1.00
N ASP A 225 -19.68 -0.89 0.25
CA ASP A 225 -18.76 -1.05 1.37
C ASP A 225 -19.25 -2.21 2.24
N GLU A 226 -18.62 -3.36 2.08
CA GLU A 226 -19.06 -4.61 2.68
C GLU A 226 -18.00 -5.15 3.64
N HIS A 227 -18.32 -5.23 4.93
CA HIS A 227 -17.53 -5.97 5.90
C HIS A 227 -17.95 -7.43 5.87
N LYS A 228 -16.98 -8.34 5.80
CA LYS A 228 -17.27 -9.75 6.03
C LYS A 228 -17.32 -9.98 7.53
N GLU A 229 -18.43 -10.53 7.99
CA GLU A 229 -18.54 -11.03 9.35
C GLU A 229 -17.42 -12.06 9.56
N GLY A 230 -16.52 -11.78 10.50
CA GLY A 230 -15.43 -12.68 10.82
C GLY A 230 -16.00 -14.03 11.18
N THR A 231 -15.57 -15.09 10.50
CA THR A 231 -15.66 -16.45 11.02
C THR A 231 -14.89 -16.47 12.33
N SER A 232 -15.62 -16.20 13.41
CA SER A 232 -15.15 -16.46 14.77
C SER A 232 -14.90 -17.97 14.84
N ASN A 233 -13.65 -18.38 14.64
CA ASN A 233 -13.23 -19.73 14.97
C ASN A 233 -13.32 -19.85 16.48
N ALA A 234 -14.39 -20.57 16.92
CA ALA A 234 -14.56 -21.06 18.26
C ALA A 234 -13.49 -22.12 18.60
#